data_41d8e8412b4488fdab3b6d8951e681c0
#
_entry.id   41d8e8412b4488fdab3b6d8951e681c0
#
_cell.length_a   1.000
_cell.length_b   1.000
_cell.length_c   1.000
_cell.angle_alpha   90.00
_cell.angle_beta   90.00
_cell.angle_gamma   90.00
#
_symmetry.space_group_name_H-M   'P 1'
#
loop_
_entity.id
_entity.type
_entity.pdbx_description
1 polymer ?
#
loop_
_entity_poly.entity_id
_entity_poly.type
_entity_poly.pdbx_seq_one_letter_code
_entity_poly.pdbx_strand_id
1 'polypeptide(L)'
;MYRTIAILMLAATALWTAPAAVAADAPADPRMQEHALGNPKAPIRMDEYYSLDCPHCAAFVTETLPQLKTDYIDTGKVYLVLHDFPLHEMALRATMLARCAPPDRFFPIVDTLFRVQRGWLLQTEGASMDALKQQAKFAGLTDSQIDSCLNDRRLEDAILTERLEAEKALQIDATPTFIFNQKPGDRIVSAGPYDTFKSKIDSLLK
;
A
#
# COMPACT_ATOMS: atom_id res chain seq x y z
N MET A 1 -17.62 22.79 83.91
CA MET A 1 -18.35 22.99 82.64
C MET A 1 -17.30 23.28 81.57
N TYR A 2 -16.82 22.24 80.86
CA TYR A 2 -15.85 22.39 79.79
C TYR A 2 -16.58 22.08 78.42
N ARG A 3 -16.64 23.07 77.54
CA ARG A 3 -17.18 22.90 76.18
C ARG A 3 -16.04 22.51 75.25
N THR A 4 -16.04 21.27 74.78
CA THR A 4 -15.13 20.78 73.73
C THR A 4 -15.62 21.25 72.36
N ILE A 5 -14.83 22.03 71.69
CA ILE A 5 -15.04 22.46 70.29
C ILE A 5 -14.35 21.42 69.41
N ALA A 6 -15.12 20.62 68.62
CA ALA A 6 -14.59 19.74 67.61
C ALA A 6 -14.35 20.50 66.31
N ILE A 7 -13.11 20.57 65.87
CA ILE A 7 -12.72 21.20 64.58
C ILE A 7 -12.77 20.08 63.50
N LEU A 8 -13.75 20.16 62.58
CA LEU A 8 -13.79 19.31 61.39
C LEU A 8 -12.79 19.82 60.37
N MET A 9 -11.73 19.05 60.10
CA MET A 9 -10.84 19.31 58.97
C MET A 9 -11.45 18.67 57.70
N LEU A 10 -11.92 19.50 56.75
CA LEU A 10 -12.25 19.06 55.40
C LEU A 10 -10.95 18.88 54.60
N ALA A 11 -10.61 17.65 54.27
CA ALA A 11 -9.55 17.34 53.32
C ALA A 11 -10.10 17.50 51.88
N ALA A 12 -9.69 18.56 51.20
CA ALA A 12 -9.99 18.76 49.78
C ALA A 12 -9.03 17.87 48.94
N THR A 13 -9.51 16.79 48.40
CA THR A 13 -8.76 15.97 47.39
C THR A 13 -8.86 16.66 46.04
N ALA A 14 -7.76 17.34 45.63
CA ALA A 14 -7.63 17.84 44.26
C ALA A 14 -7.41 16.68 43.30
N LEU A 15 -8.41 16.34 42.48
CA LEU A 15 -8.26 15.48 41.34
C LEU A 15 -7.42 16.17 40.26
N TRP A 16 -6.17 15.79 40.15
CA TRP A 16 -5.31 16.19 39.07
C TRP A 16 -5.70 15.40 37.81
N THR A 17 -6.52 16.00 36.93
CA THR A 17 -6.73 15.49 35.58
C THR A 17 -5.50 15.82 34.76
N ALA A 18 -4.64 14.81 34.53
CA ALA A 18 -3.57 14.94 33.55
C ALA A 18 -4.20 15.14 32.15
N PRO A 19 -3.77 16.13 31.36
CA PRO A 19 -4.24 16.27 29.99
C PRO A 19 -3.80 15.01 29.22
N ALA A 20 -4.75 14.35 28.53
CA ALA A 20 -4.43 13.30 27.58
C ALA A 20 -3.50 13.92 26.52
N ALA A 21 -2.28 13.45 26.45
CA ALA A 21 -1.36 13.81 25.38
C ALA A 21 -2.02 13.33 24.07
N VAL A 22 -2.51 14.27 23.27
CA VAL A 22 -2.88 14.02 21.88
C VAL A 22 -1.57 13.59 21.22
N ALA A 23 -1.48 12.33 20.81
CA ALA A 23 -0.36 11.85 20.00
C ALA A 23 -0.35 12.74 18.75
N ALA A 24 0.64 13.62 18.66
CA ALA A 24 0.86 14.39 17.44
C ALA A 24 1.08 13.38 16.32
N ASP A 25 0.28 13.44 15.26
CA ASP A 25 0.44 12.60 14.08
C ASP A 25 1.90 12.72 13.63
N ALA A 26 2.63 11.60 13.69
CA ALA A 26 3.98 11.55 13.16
C ALA A 26 3.91 11.95 11.67
N PRO A 27 4.84 12.79 11.17
CA PRO A 27 4.82 13.16 9.76
C PRO A 27 4.81 11.89 8.89
N ALA A 28 3.94 11.88 7.88
CA ALA A 28 3.80 10.75 6.97
C ALA A 28 5.17 10.33 6.39
N ASP A 29 5.38 9.04 6.23
CA ASP A 29 6.62 8.54 5.64
C ASP A 29 6.68 8.98 4.16
N PRO A 30 7.73 9.70 3.73
CA PRO A 30 7.82 10.23 2.36
C PRO A 30 7.87 9.12 1.29
N ARG A 31 8.19 7.87 1.67
CA ARG A 31 8.15 6.71 0.77
C ARG A 31 6.72 6.23 0.49
N MET A 32 5.74 6.66 1.29
CA MET A 32 4.32 6.35 1.10
C MET A 32 3.62 7.31 0.13
N GLN A 33 4.38 8.11 -0.61
CA GLN A 33 3.83 8.93 -1.69
C GLN A 33 3.06 8.09 -2.72
N GLU A 34 2.06 8.70 -3.35
CA GLU A 34 1.28 8.08 -4.41
C GLU A 34 2.18 7.69 -5.60
N HIS A 35 2.07 6.44 -6.05
CA HIS A 35 2.71 5.96 -7.27
C HIS A 35 1.65 5.70 -8.34
N ALA A 36 1.76 6.36 -9.49
CA ALA A 36 0.76 6.30 -10.54
C ALA A 36 1.36 6.32 -11.94
N LEU A 37 0.61 5.76 -12.89
CA LEU A 37 0.89 5.80 -14.33
C LEU A 37 -0.15 6.67 -15.04
N GLY A 38 0.30 7.48 -15.99
CA GLY A 38 -0.58 8.33 -16.79
C GLY A 38 -0.65 9.78 -16.31
N ASN A 39 -1.68 10.47 -16.75
CA ASN A 39 -1.88 11.90 -16.47
C ASN A 39 -2.80 12.06 -15.25
N PRO A 40 -2.40 12.78 -14.18
CA PRO A 40 -3.27 13.03 -13.03
C PRO A 40 -4.54 13.84 -13.33
N LYS A 41 -4.62 14.44 -14.54
CA LYS A 41 -5.81 15.12 -15.05
C LYS A 41 -6.68 14.25 -15.95
N ALA A 42 -6.38 12.95 -16.06
CA ALA A 42 -7.21 12.02 -16.84
C ALA A 42 -8.66 11.99 -16.31
N PRO A 43 -9.66 11.83 -17.18
CA PRO A 43 -11.06 11.79 -16.78
C PRO A 43 -11.42 10.60 -15.93
N ILE A 44 -10.62 9.52 -15.94
CA ILE A 44 -10.83 8.33 -15.14
C ILE A 44 -9.60 8.09 -14.27
N ARG A 45 -9.84 8.04 -12.96
CA ARG A 45 -8.89 7.49 -11.99
C ARG A 45 -9.23 6.01 -11.76
N MET A 46 -8.22 5.15 -11.84
CA MET A 46 -8.33 3.72 -11.54
C MET A 46 -7.33 3.39 -10.44
N ASP A 47 -7.84 3.05 -9.25
CA ASP A 47 -7.04 2.70 -8.08
C ASP A 47 -6.91 1.18 -8.02
N GLU A 48 -5.69 0.64 -8.14
CA GLU A 48 -5.38 -0.78 -8.04
C GLU A 48 -4.83 -1.12 -6.65
N TYR A 49 -5.54 -1.98 -5.93
CA TYR A 49 -5.08 -2.58 -4.67
C TYR A 49 -4.43 -3.92 -4.99
N TYR A 50 -3.11 -4.00 -4.81
CA TYR A 50 -2.33 -5.14 -5.29
C TYR A 50 -1.45 -5.76 -4.20
N SER A 51 -1.09 -7.03 -4.40
CA SER A 51 -0.08 -7.71 -3.61
C SER A 51 0.99 -8.33 -4.51
N LEU A 52 2.26 -8.13 -4.15
CA LEU A 52 3.38 -8.64 -4.96
C LEU A 52 3.47 -10.16 -4.98
N ASP A 53 2.83 -10.86 -4.04
CA ASP A 53 2.75 -12.33 -4.01
C ASP A 53 1.47 -12.88 -4.67
N CYS A 54 0.55 -12.01 -5.12
CA CYS A 54 -0.69 -12.44 -5.75
C CYS A 54 -0.47 -12.84 -7.22
N PRO A 55 -0.77 -14.08 -7.62
CA PRO A 55 -0.58 -14.52 -9.02
C PRO A 55 -1.55 -13.82 -9.99
N HIS A 56 -2.73 -13.40 -9.53
CA HIS A 56 -3.66 -12.65 -10.35
C HIS A 56 -3.18 -11.21 -10.59
N CYS A 57 -2.48 -10.59 -9.64
CA CYS A 57 -1.82 -9.30 -9.87
C CYS A 57 -0.70 -9.43 -10.91
N ALA A 58 0.10 -10.51 -10.83
CA ALA A 58 1.11 -10.79 -11.84
C ALA A 58 0.50 -11.01 -13.24
N ALA A 59 -0.63 -11.73 -13.33
CA ALA A 59 -1.36 -11.92 -14.60
C ALA A 59 -1.87 -10.57 -15.15
N PHE A 60 -2.45 -9.71 -14.31
CA PHE A 60 -2.86 -8.37 -14.74
C PHE A 60 -1.71 -7.58 -15.34
N VAL A 61 -0.57 -7.52 -14.65
CA VAL A 61 0.61 -6.76 -15.10
C VAL A 61 1.21 -7.31 -16.38
N THR A 62 1.19 -8.63 -16.57
CA THR A 62 1.84 -9.26 -17.73
C THR A 62 0.92 -9.40 -18.95
N GLU A 63 -0.39 -9.54 -18.75
CA GLU A 63 -1.34 -9.86 -19.81
C GLU A 63 -2.29 -8.71 -20.17
N THR A 64 -2.77 -7.96 -19.16
CA THR A 64 -3.81 -6.94 -19.35
C THR A 64 -3.26 -5.52 -19.37
N LEU A 65 -2.39 -5.18 -18.43
CA LEU A 65 -1.85 -3.82 -18.29
C LEU A 65 -1.13 -3.29 -19.54
N PRO A 66 -0.35 -4.09 -20.31
CA PRO A 66 0.33 -3.55 -21.49
C PRO A 66 -0.62 -2.94 -22.52
N GLN A 67 -1.76 -3.58 -22.77
CA GLN A 67 -2.75 -3.05 -23.71
C GLN A 67 -3.53 -1.89 -23.09
N LEU A 68 -3.92 -1.96 -21.82
CA LEU A 68 -4.54 -0.83 -21.11
C LEU A 68 -3.65 0.40 -21.11
N LYS A 69 -2.34 0.18 -20.95
CA LYS A 69 -1.36 1.27 -20.98
C LYS A 69 -1.37 1.98 -22.32
N THR A 70 -1.29 1.24 -23.41
CA THR A 70 -1.27 1.78 -24.77
C THR A 70 -2.57 2.51 -25.11
N ASP A 71 -3.74 1.93 -24.78
CA ASP A 71 -5.03 2.41 -25.27
C ASP A 71 -5.65 3.50 -24.40
N TYR A 72 -5.31 3.53 -23.10
CA TYR A 72 -5.97 4.41 -22.14
C TYR A 72 -5.03 5.25 -21.28
N ILE A 73 -3.93 4.68 -20.76
CA ILE A 73 -3.03 5.41 -19.85
C ILE A 73 -2.16 6.40 -20.64
N ASP A 74 -1.46 5.93 -21.66
CA ASP A 74 -0.59 6.75 -22.51
C ASP A 74 -1.37 7.75 -23.36
N THR A 75 -2.66 7.48 -23.61
CA THR A 75 -3.57 8.41 -24.30
C THR A 75 -4.22 9.44 -23.37
N GLY A 76 -3.89 9.41 -22.07
CA GLY A 76 -4.38 10.37 -21.08
C GLY A 76 -5.84 10.18 -20.67
N LYS A 77 -6.45 9.02 -20.95
CA LYS A 77 -7.84 8.72 -20.57
C LYS A 77 -7.95 8.12 -19.17
N VAL A 78 -6.92 7.40 -18.70
CA VAL A 78 -6.86 6.75 -17.41
C VAL A 78 -5.60 7.17 -16.66
N TYR A 79 -5.77 7.45 -15.38
CA TYR A 79 -4.73 7.62 -14.37
C TYR A 79 -4.78 6.41 -13.44
N LEU A 80 -3.81 5.50 -13.59
CA LEU A 80 -3.70 4.28 -12.77
C LEU A 80 -2.86 4.56 -11.54
N VAL A 81 -3.46 4.42 -10.35
CA VAL A 81 -2.81 4.59 -9.05
C VAL A 81 -2.63 3.24 -8.38
N LEU A 82 -1.44 2.97 -7.87
CA LEU A 82 -1.08 1.74 -7.20
C LEU A 82 -1.17 1.91 -5.67
N HIS A 83 -1.89 0.99 -5.02
CA HIS A 83 -2.03 0.91 -3.57
C HIS A 83 -1.51 -0.44 -3.08
N ASP A 84 -0.56 -0.40 -2.15
CA ASP A 84 0.01 -1.59 -1.55
C ASP A 84 -1.03 -2.32 -0.68
N PHE A 85 -1.24 -3.60 -0.98
CA PHE A 85 -2.12 -4.46 -0.20
C PHE A 85 -1.47 -5.82 0.03
N PRO A 86 -0.33 -5.88 0.76
CA PRO A 86 0.40 -7.13 0.95
C PRO A 86 -0.46 -8.17 1.67
N LEU A 87 -0.59 -9.36 1.05
CA LEU A 87 -1.40 -10.45 1.62
C LEU A 87 -0.64 -11.24 2.69
N HIS A 88 0.67 -11.45 2.49
CA HIS A 88 1.52 -12.23 3.38
C HIS A 88 2.85 -11.52 3.65
N GLU A 89 3.63 -12.07 4.57
CA GLU A 89 4.91 -11.51 5.01
C GLU A 89 5.89 -11.25 3.86
N MET A 90 6.04 -12.19 2.94
CA MET A 90 6.95 -12.01 1.79
C MET A 90 6.51 -10.89 0.84
N ALA A 91 5.20 -10.69 0.66
CA ALA A 91 4.67 -9.54 -0.08
C ALA A 91 4.99 -8.22 0.63
N LEU A 92 4.83 -8.17 1.96
CA LEU A 92 5.20 -7.00 2.77
C LEU A 92 6.70 -6.67 2.61
N ARG A 93 7.58 -7.66 2.71
CA ARG A 93 9.03 -7.45 2.52
C ARG A 93 9.35 -6.97 1.10
N ALA A 94 8.69 -7.53 0.09
CA ALA A 94 8.83 -7.08 -1.29
C ALA A 94 8.35 -5.63 -1.49
N THR A 95 7.22 -5.28 -0.89
CA THR A 95 6.68 -3.91 -0.90
C THR A 95 7.63 -2.92 -0.22
N MET A 96 8.16 -3.27 0.95
CA MET A 96 9.16 -2.43 1.64
C MET A 96 10.35 -2.14 0.73
N LEU A 97 10.93 -3.16 0.07
CA LEU A 97 12.06 -2.97 -0.83
C LEU A 97 11.71 -2.13 -2.05
N ALA A 98 10.50 -2.28 -2.61
CA ALA A 98 10.03 -1.42 -3.70
C ALA A 98 9.91 0.04 -3.25
N ARG A 99 9.39 0.29 -2.05
CA ARG A 99 9.26 1.63 -1.46
C ARG A 99 10.60 2.27 -1.06
N CYS A 100 11.62 1.46 -0.77
CA CYS A 100 12.98 1.94 -0.48
C CYS A 100 13.82 2.21 -1.74
N ALA A 101 13.37 1.76 -2.89
CA ALA A 101 14.04 2.08 -4.15
C ALA A 101 13.94 3.58 -4.48
N PRO A 102 14.88 4.14 -5.24
CA PRO A 102 14.73 5.50 -5.76
C PRO A 102 13.38 5.67 -6.46
N PRO A 103 12.74 6.85 -6.40
CA PRO A 103 11.38 7.05 -6.94
C PRO A 103 11.21 6.65 -8.42
N ASP A 104 12.23 6.86 -9.24
CA ASP A 104 12.27 6.45 -10.65
C ASP A 104 12.42 4.94 -10.85
N ARG A 105 12.75 4.20 -9.79
CA ARG A 105 12.91 2.74 -9.79
C ARG A 105 11.71 1.99 -9.25
N PHE A 106 10.74 2.66 -8.63
CA PHE A 106 9.56 2.01 -8.05
C PHE A 106 8.81 1.13 -9.06
N PHE A 107 8.37 1.70 -10.19
CA PHE A 107 7.67 0.92 -11.22
C PHE A 107 8.53 -0.17 -11.85
N PRO A 108 9.80 0.08 -12.22
CA PRO A 108 10.69 -0.98 -12.70
C PRO A 108 10.83 -2.17 -11.75
N ILE A 109 10.97 -1.94 -10.44
CA ILE A 109 11.10 -3.06 -9.48
C ILE A 109 9.78 -3.79 -9.29
N VAL A 110 8.66 -3.08 -9.19
CA VAL A 110 7.31 -3.68 -9.08
C VAL A 110 7.00 -4.54 -10.31
N ASP A 111 7.21 -4.02 -11.52
CA ASP A 111 7.02 -4.77 -12.78
C ASP A 111 7.92 -6.02 -12.82
N THR A 112 9.19 -5.87 -12.45
CA THR A 112 10.13 -7.00 -12.40
C THR A 112 9.67 -8.06 -11.42
N LEU A 113 9.30 -7.68 -10.18
CA LEU A 113 8.85 -8.62 -9.16
C LEU A 113 7.62 -9.41 -9.60
N PHE A 114 6.68 -8.80 -10.31
CA PHE A 114 5.55 -9.51 -10.89
C PHE A 114 5.97 -10.47 -12.01
N ARG A 115 6.81 -10.04 -12.94
CA ARG A 115 7.23 -10.87 -14.08
C ARG A 115 8.03 -12.09 -13.65
N VAL A 116 8.86 -11.96 -12.60
CA VAL A 116 9.68 -13.05 -12.06
C VAL A 116 9.12 -13.59 -10.74
N GLN A 117 7.81 -13.45 -10.49
CA GLN A 117 7.19 -13.79 -9.21
C GLN A 117 7.56 -15.19 -8.72
N ARG A 118 7.52 -16.19 -9.60
CA ARG A 118 7.90 -17.58 -9.29
C ARG A 118 9.41 -17.75 -9.03
N GLY A 119 10.22 -16.79 -9.40
CA GLY A 119 11.67 -16.81 -9.20
C GLY A 119 12.09 -16.31 -7.82
N TRP A 120 11.21 -15.60 -7.10
CA TRP A 120 11.50 -15.13 -5.75
C TRP A 120 10.51 -15.64 -4.69
N LEU A 121 9.32 -16.10 -5.08
CA LEU A 121 8.41 -16.84 -4.19
C LEU A 121 8.73 -18.33 -4.25
N LEU A 122 9.63 -18.77 -3.38
CA LEU A 122 10.14 -20.13 -3.34
C LEU A 122 9.50 -20.93 -2.20
N GLN A 123 9.85 -22.23 -2.08
CA GLN A 123 9.23 -23.13 -1.10
C GLN A 123 9.55 -22.78 0.37
N THR A 124 10.67 -22.09 0.62
CA THR A 124 11.05 -21.67 1.96
C THR A 124 11.17 -20.15 2.03
N GLU A 125 10.82 -19.58 3.17
CA GLU A 125 10.92 -18.15 3.41
C GLU A 125 12.36 -17.64 3.25
N GLY A 126 13.35 -18.37 3.77
CA GLY A 126 14.76 -18.01 3.63
C GLY A 126 15.20 -17.93 2.17
N ALA A 127 14.87 -18.96 1.37
CA ALA A 127 15.20 -18.93 -0.07
C ALA A 127 14.49 -17.79 -0.80
N SER A 128 13.23 -17.54 -0.44
CA SER A 128 12.45 -16.42 -1.00
C SER A 128 13.07 -15.07 -0.65
N MET A 129 13.50 -14.90 0.60
CA MET A 129 14.18 -13.67 1.06
C MET A 129 15.50 -13.44 0.33
N ASP A 130 16.32 -14.49 0.17
CA ASP A 130 17.59 -14.38 -0.56
C ASP A 130 17.34 -14.01 -2.04
N ALA A 131 16.39 -14.66 -2.70
CA ALA A 131 16.01 -14.33 -4.06
C ALA A 131 15.45 -12.91 -4.18
N LEU A 132 14.60 -12.47 -3.24
CA LEU A 132 14.06 -11.12 -3.20
C LEU A 132 15.15 -10.05 -3.02
N LYS A 133 16.13 -10.30 -2.13
CA LYS A 133 17.31 -9.42 -1.96
C LYS A 133 18.11 -9.29 -3.26
N GLN A 134 18.22 -10.37 -4.05
CA GLN A 134 18.87 -10.28 -5.36
C GLN A 134 18.10 -9.39 -6.33
N GLN A 135 16.76 -9.46 -6.36
CA GLN A 135 15.95 -8.55 -7.19
C GLN A 135 16.15 -7.09 -6.77
N ALA A 136 16.21 -6.81 -5.47
CA ALA A 136 16.49 -5.47 -4.96
C ALA A 136 17.87 -4.95 -5.37
N LYS A 137 18.89 -5.80 -5.40
CA LYS A 137 20.23 -5.45 -5.92
C LYS A 137 20.20 -5.13 -7.41
N PHE A 138 19.47 -5.90 -8.21
CA PHE A 138 19.30 -5.59 -9.64
C PHE A 138 18.56 -4.26 -9.86
N ALA A 139 17.69 -3.87 -8.93
CA ALA A 139 17.03 -2.55 -8.93
C ALA A 139 17.96 -1.42 -8.44
N GLY A 140 19.18 -1.73 -8.01
CA GLY A 140 20.23 -0.76 -7.63
C GLY A 140 20.37 -0.50 -6.13
N LEU A 141 19.70 -1.29 -5.25
CA LEU A 141 19.90 -1.17 -3.81
C LEU A 141 21.19 -1.88 -3.38
N THR A 142 21.93 -1.25 -2.48
CA THR A 142 23.08 -1.89 -1.81
C THR A 142 22.63 -2.81 -0.68
N ASP A 143 23.49 -3.73 -0.23
CA ASP A 143 23.18 -4.61 0.91
C ASP A 143 22.78 -3.81 2.16
N SER A 144 23.48 -2.72 2.46
CA SER A 144 23.17 -1.85 3.60
C SER A 144 21.80 -1.18 3.47
N GLN A 145 21.42 -0.75 2.27
CA GLN A 145 20.07 -0.18 2.02
C GLN A 145 18.99 -1.23 2.15
N ILE A 146 19.22 -2.44 1.64
CA ILE A 146 18.28 -3.58 1.78
C ILE A 146 18.08 -3.93 3.25
N ASP A 147 19.15 -4.09 4.01
CA ASP A 147 19.06 -4.45 5.43
C ASP A 147 18.42 -3.32 6.25
N SER A 148 18.76 -2.06 5.99
CA SER A 148 18.12 -0.91 6.63
C SER A 148 16.64 -0.84 6.33
N CYS A 149 16.24 -1.07 5.08
CA CYS A 149 14.85 -1.06 4.63
C CYS A 149 14.03 -2.17 5.31
N LEU A 150 14.53 -3.40 5.29
CA LEU A 150 13.82 -4.56 5.84
C LEU A 150 13.69 -4.52 7.39
N ASN A 151 14.49 -3.70 8.06
CA ASN A 151 14.43 -3.49 9.51
C ASN A 151 13.70 -2.18 9.89
N ASP A 152 13.17 -1.45 8.92
CA ASP A 152 12.49 -0.18 9.14
C ASP A 152 11.03 -0.39 9.56
N ARG A 153 10.80 -0.43 10.87
CA ARG A 153 9.49 -0.57 11.49
C ARG A 153 8.51 0.52 11.11
N ARG A 154 8.99 1.74 10.91
CA ARG A 154 8.11 2.86 10.55
C ARG A 154 7.51 2.68 9.15
N LEU A 155 8.31 2.22 8.19
CA LEU A 155 7.83 1.89 6.84
C LEU A 155 6.86 0.70 6.88
N GLU A 156 7.22 -0.36 7.62
CA GLU A 156 6.38 -1.53 7.82
C GLU A 156 5.00 -1.13 8.36
N ASP A 157 4.96 -0.35 9.43
CA ASP A 157 3.73 0.12 10.07
C ASP A 157 2.90 1.01 9.12
N ALA A 158 3.55 1.87 8.32
CA ALA A 158 2.87 2.73 7.36
C ALA A 158 2.17 1.90 6.25
N ILE A 159 2.85 0.91 5.68
CA ILE A 159 2.27 0.01 4.66
C ILE A 159 1.09 -0.79 5.25
N LEU A 160 1.26 -1.34 6.45
CA LEU A 160 0.20 -2.12 7.10
C LEU A 160 -1.00 -1.23 7.49
N THR A 161 -0.77 0.02 7.87
CA THR A 161 -1.84 0.98 8.17
C THR A 161 -2.64 1.29 6.92
N GLU A 162 -2.00 1.62 5.78
CA GLU A 162 -2.68 1.86 4.51
C GLU A 162 -3.52 0.65 4.09
N ARG A 163 -2.97 -0.56 4.20
CA ARG A 163 -3.72 -1.80 3.93
C ARG A 163 -4.96 -1.93 4.81
N LEU A 164 -4.82 -1.74 6.14
CA LEU A 164 -5.94 -1.85 7.08
C LEU A 164 -7.02 -0.79 6.86
N GLU A 165 -6.64 0.41 6.47
CA GLU A 165 -7.57 1.48 6.12
C GLU A 165 -8.35 1.12 4.85
N ALA A 166 -7.69 0.62 3.81
CA ALA A 166 -8.35 0.16 2.58
C ALA A 166 -9.31 -1.01 2.86
N GLU A 167 -8.89 -1.99 3.66
CA GLU A 167 -9.75 -3.11 4.08
C GLU A 167 -11.02 -2.62 4.78
N LYS A 168 -10.89 -1.69 5.73
CA LYS A 168 -12.03 -1.20 6.54
C LYS A 168 -12.91 -0.21 5.77
N ALA A 169 -12.32 0.79 5.11
CA ALA A 169 -13.06 1.87 4.49
C ALA A 169 -13.65 1.49 3.14
N LEU A 170 -12.93 0.66 2.37
CA LEU A 170 -13.30 0.31 1.00
C LEU A 170 -13.73 -1.15 0.86
N GLN A 171 -13.67 -1.93 1.96
CA GLN A 171 -14.02 -3.35 1.97
C GLN A 171 -13.19 -4.15 0.93
N ILE A 172 -11.89 -3.89 0.89
CA ILE A 172 -10.95 -4.64 0.06
C ILE A 172 -10.64 -5.94 0.78
N ASP A 173 -10.97 -7.07 0.18
CA ASP A 173 -10.77 -8.42 0.72
C ASP A 173 -10.03 -9.36 -0.25
N ALA A 174 -9.74 -8.88 -1.46
CA ALA A 174 -9.05 -9.64 -2.49
C ALA A 174 -8.16 -8.74 -3.35
N THR A 175 -7.12 -9.34 -3.96
CA THR A 175 -6.23 -8.67 -4.90
C THR A 175 -6.16 -9.42 -6.25
N PRO A 176 -6.00 -8.69 -7.36
CA PRO A 176 -6.14 -7.24 -7.46
C PRO A 176 -7.61 -6.81 -7.31
N THR A 177 -7.84 -5.66 -6.67
CA THR A 177 -9.12 -4.96 -6.72
C THR A 177 -8.90 -3.60 -7.34
N PHE A 178 -9.73 -3.25 -8.33
CA PHE A 178 -9.68 -1.97 -9.03
C PHE A 178 -10.92 -1.16 -8.68
N ILE A 179 -10.73 0.07 -8.20
CA ILE A 179 -11.81 1.02 -7.91
C ILE A 179 -11.71 2.18 -8.89
N PHE A 180 -12.85 2.54 -9.51
CA PHE A 180 -12.89 3.62 -10.49
C PHE A 180 -13.43 4.90 -9.85
N ASN A 181 -12.74 6.02 -10.11
CA ASN A 181 -13.10 7.35 -9.67
C ASN A 181 -13.38 7.44 -8.16
N GLN A 182 -12.65 6.64 -7.37
CA GLN A 182 -12.76 6.56 -5.90
C GLN A 182 -14.18 6.20 -5.41
N LYS A 183 -14.96 5.47 -6.23
CA LYS A 183 -16.31 5.00 -5.89
C LYS A 183 -16.26 3.51 -5.53
N PRO A 184 -16.35 3.13 -4.25
CA PRO A 184 -16.18 1.73 -3.81
C PRO A 184 -17.13 0.74 -4.49
N GLY A 185 -18.34 1.16 -4.86
CA GLY A 185 -19.29 0.32 -5.61
C GLY A 185 -18.97 0.16 -7.09
N ASP A 186 -18.05 0.96 -7.61
CA ASP A 186 -17.63 0.97 -9.01
C ASP A 186 -16.28 0.27 -9.15
N ARG A 187 -16.29 -1.08 -9.05
CA ARG A 187 -15.07 -1.88 -8.94
C ARG A 187 -15.04 -3.09 -9.88
N ILE A 188 -13.82 -3.56 -10.14
CA ILE A 188 -13.52 -4.87 -10.70
C ILE A 188 -12.67 -5.62 -9.66
N VAL A 189 -13.05 -6.84 -9.32
CA VAL A 189 -12.29 -7.72 -8.43
C VAL A 189 -11.67 -8.83 -9.26
N SER A 190 -10.40 -9.13 -9.02
CA SER A 190 -9.55 -10.07 -9.77
C SER A 190 -9.08 -9.54 -11.14
N ALA A 191 -8.04 -10.18 -11.67
CA ALA A 191 -7.52 -9.89 -13.00
C ALA A 191 -8.52 -10.43 -14.05
N GLY A 192 -9.25 -9.52 -14.65
CA GLY A 192 -10.09 -9.83 -15.80
C GLY A 192 -9.32 -9.74 -17.12
N PRO A 193 -9.85 -10.31 -18.21
CA PRO A 193 -9.30 -10.06 -19.54
C PRO A 193 -9.43 -8.57 -19.90
N TYR A 194 -8.58 -8.12 -20.82
CA TYR A 194 -8.57 -6.72 -21.29
C TYR A 194 -9.97 -6.17 -21.61
N ASP A 195 -10.83 -6.96 -22.28
CA ASP A 195 -12.18 -6.53 -22.67
C ASP A 195 -13.09 -6.15 -21.49
N THR A 196 -12.86 -6.72 -20.30
CA THR A 196 -13.59 -6.35 -19.09
C THR A 196 -13.25 -4.91 -18.70
N PHE A 197 -11.96 -4.57 -18.66
CA PHE A 197 -11.49 -3.23 -18.37
C PHE A 197 -11.89 -2.24 -19.47
N LYS A 198 -11.72 -2.62 -20.73
CA LYS A 198 -12.14 -1.83 -21.88
C LYS A 198 -13.60 -1.43 -21.78
N SER A 199 -14.49 -2.41 -21.58
CA SER A 199 -15.93 -2.17 -21.48
C SER A 199 -16.27 -1.22 -20.34
N LYS A 200 -15.61 -1.39 -19.19
CA LYS A 200 -15.78 -0.53 -18.01
C LYS A 200 -15.32 0.90 -18.30
N ILE A 201 -14.10 1.08 -18.79
CA ILE A 201 -13.51 2.38 -19.08
C ILE A 201 -14.34 3.11 -20.14
N ASP A 202 -14.70 2.44 -21.25
CA ASP A 202 -15.51 3.04 -22.31
C ASP A 202 -16.91 3.47 -21.81
N SER A 203 -17.46 2.79 -20.82
CA SER A 203 -18.73 3.20 -20.20
C SER A 203 -18.61 4.47 -19.36
N LEU A 204 -17.44 4.70 -18.76
CA LEU A 204 -17.14 5.87 -17.91
C LEU A 204 -16.70 7.10 -18.73
N LEU A 205 -16.30 6.92 -20.00
CA LEU A 205 -15.91 7.99 -20.91
C LEU A 205 -17.09 8.63 -21.65
N LYS A 206 -18.29 8.06 -21.53
CA LYS A 206 -19.53 8.57 -22.15
C LYS A 206 -20.17 9.66 -21.31
#